data_3765d56814beeff60af37797668e9a99
#
_entry.id   3765d56814beeff60af37797668e9a99
#
_cell.length_a   1.000
_cell.length_b   1.000
_cell.length_c   1.000
_cell.angle_alpha   90.00
_cell.angle_beta   90.00
_cell.angle_gamma   90.00
#
_symmetry.space_group_name_H-M   'P 1'
#
loop_
_entity.id
_entity.type
_entity.pdbx_description
1 polymer ?
#
loop_
_entity_poly.entity_id
_entity_poly.type
_entity_poly.pdbx_seq_one_letter_code
_entity_poly.pdbx_strand_id
1 'polypeptide(L)'
;MALTFPQVRDAALGRWKDLIFPAFAITVPAQKNKHGPCPICGGTDRFRCDDKQGKGTWICSQCNAGDGFELIVKSRGYTHSEVLKEVGAILGLSADSTVTDADRQKWKDDEDKRRLQEEIDIRKAQEAAAKRAERLWKGKSVDRDCPYFDRKQIKNHSCKINGKGNALVSAQDIDGKIWNVQEIHSDGTKLFLAGGRINGCFHVIGEILQANQIVCISEGYATGASIYEATGHTTIIAFQSGNIDKVGIAIRSKYPELQLVYCADDDSATLDAGLKAANKAVAATGGIIVLPKFRTVETI
;
A
#
# COMPACT_ATOMS: atom_id res chain seq x y z
N MET A 1 -7.94 -43.37 -11.96
CA MET A 1 -8.73 -42.15 -12.34
C MET A 1 -7.76 -40.98 -12.63
N ALA A 2 -8.09 -40.03 -13.48
CA ALA A 2 -7.21 -38.89 -13.72
C ALA A 2 -7.27 -37.90 -12.52
N LEU A 3 -6.15 -37.22 -12.22
CA LEU A 3 -6.12 -36.16 -11.22
C LEU A 3 -7.09 -35.03 -11.63
N THR A 4 -7.87 -34.55 -10.67
CA THR A 4 -8.80 -33.45 -10.90
C THR A 4 -8.15 -32.10 -10.56
N PHE A 5 -8.57 -31.03 -11.24
CA PHE A 5 -8.05 -29.69 -10.97
C PHE A 5 -8.21 -29.26 -9.51
N PRO A 6 -9.36 -29.48 -8.82
CA PRO A 6 -9.50 -29.15 -7.41
C PRO A 6 -8.47 -29.83 -6.51
N GLN A 7 -8.20 -31.12 -6.73
CA GLN A 7 -7.21 -31.87 -5.93
C GLN A 7 -5.81 -31.28 -6.05
N VAL A 8 -5.35 -31.01 -7.28
CA VAL A 8 -4.02 -30.46 -7.51
C VAL A 8 -3.92 -29.02 -7.03
N ARG A 9 -4.96 -28.21 -7.26
CA ARG A 9 -5.05 -26.83 -6.81
C ARG A 9 -4.91 -26.75 -5.27
N ASP A 10 -5.69 -27.54 -4.56
CA ASP A 10 -5.71 -27.52 -3.09
C ASP A 10 -4.37 -27.99 -2.52
N ALA A 11 -3.74 -28.99 -3.13
CA ALA A 11 -2.39 -29.44 -2.76
C ALA A 11 -1.28 -28.42 -3.11
N ALA A 12 -1.48 -27.57 -4.11
CA ALA A 12 -0.52 -26.56 -4.54
C ALA A 12 -0.51 -25.30 -3.65
N LEU A 13 -1.54 -25.13 -2.81
CA LEU A 13 -1.63 -23.94 -1.95
C LEU A 13 -0.39 -23.76 -1.09
N GLY A 14 0.20 -22.57 -1.18
CA GLY A 14 1.38 -22.19 -0.41
C GLY A 14 2.69 -22.84 -0.84
N ARG A 15 2.70 -23.65 -1.91
CA ARG A 15 3.90 -24.38 -2.38
C ARG A 15 4.47 -23.82 -3.69
N TRP A 16 3.94 -22.73 -4.19
CA TRP A 16 4.30 -22.19 -5.49
C TRP A 16 5.72 -21.67 -5.54
N LYS A 17 6.12 -20.80 -4.61
CA LYS A 17 7.43 -20.14 -4.64
C LYS A 17 8.58 -21.10 -4.32
N ASP A 18 8.35 -21.97 -3.35
CA ASP A 18 9.42 -22.78 -2.76
C ASP A 18 9.60 -24.12 -3.47
N LEU A 19 8.57 -24.64 -4.13
CA LEU A 19 8.61 -25.96 -4.76
C LEU A 19 8.22 -25.92 -6.24
N ILE A 20 7.02 -25.40 -6.56
CA ILE A 20 6.44 -25.58 -7.90
C ILE A 20 7.18 -24.69 -8.93
N PHE A 21 7.29 -23.40 -8.71
CA PHE A 21 7.98 -22.51 -9.65
C PHE A 21 9.44 -22.91 -9.89
N PRO A 22 10.24 -23.26 -8.88
CA PRO A 22 11.60 -23.77 -9.10
C PRO A 22 11.65 -25.04 -9.96
N ALA A 23 10.72 -25.98 -9.79
CA ALA A 23 10.66 -27.20 -10.59
C ALA A 23 10.39 -26.91 -12.09
N PHE A 24 9.70 -25.82 -12.41
CA PHE A 24 9.54 -25.32 -13.78
C PHE A 24 10.64 -24.33 -14.21
N ALA A 25 11.71 -24.18 -13.44
CA ALA A 25 12.75 -23.18 -13.65
C ALA A 25 12.20 -21.74 -13.79
N ILE A 26 11.13 -21.42 -13.07
CA ILE A 26 10.55 -20.09 -13.00
C ILE A 26 11.08 -19.39 -11.75
N THR A 27 11.82 -18.28 -11.96
CA THR A 27 12.31 -17.44 -10.88
C THR A 27 11.34 -16.30 -10.65
N VAL A 28 10.92 -16.11 -9.39
CA VAL A 28 10.04 -15.02 -8.97
C VAL A 28 10.68 -14.24 -7.82
N PRO A 29 10.36 -12.94 -7.65
CA PRO A 29 10.84 -12.17 -6.51
C PRO A 29 10.46 -12.82 -5.17
N ALA A 30 11.45 -13.03 -4.30
CA ALA A 30 11.23 -13.69 -3.01
C ALA A 30 10.36 -12.87 -2.07
N GLN A 31 10.58 -11.54 -2.04
CA GLN A 31 9.84 -10.63 -1.16
C GLN A 31 8.51 -10.21 -1.78
N LYS A 32 7.47 -10.13 -0.94
CA LYS A 32 6.17 -9.58 -1.31
C LYS A 32 6.33 -8.11 -1.74
N ASN A 33 5.61 -7.70 -2.77
CA ASN A 33 5.66 -6.36 -3.37
C ASN A 33 7.00 -5.98 -4.03
N LYS A 34 8.01 -6.85 -4.04
CA LYS A 34 9.24 -6.61 -4.80
C LYS A 34 8.99 -6.91 -6.27
N HIS A 35 9.37 -5.96 -7.12
CA HIS A 35 9.33 -6.13 -8.55
C HIS A 35 10.62 -6.79 -9.06
N GLY A 36 10.52 -7.43 -10.22
CA GLY A 36 11.63 -8.09 -10.88
C GLY A 36 11.30 -8.41 -12.34
N PRO A 37 12.20 -9.17 -13.00
CA PRO A 37 11.99 -9.63 -14.37
C PRO A 37 10.74 -10.49 -14.50
N CYS A 38 9.98 -10.27 -15.58
CA CYS A 38 8.80 -11.08 -15.84
C CYS A 38 9.17 -12.41 -16.52
N PRO A 39 8.75 -13.56 -15.98
CA PRO A 39 9.03 -14.86 -16.60
C PRO A 39 8.40 -15.07 -17.97
N ILE A 40 7.41 -14.24 -18.34
CA ILE A 40 6.67 -14.34 -19.60
C ILE A 40 7.27 -13.43 -20.67
N CYS A 41 7.39 -12.13 -20.39
CA CYS A 41 7.77 -11.12 -21.39
C CYS A 41 9.14 -10.49 -21.13
N GLY A 42 9.89 -10.91 -20.11
CA GLY A 42 11.12 -10.27 -19.70
C GLY A 42 10.86 -8.89 -19.03
N GLY A 43 11.84 -7.97 -19.17
CA GLY A 43 11.81 -6.68 -18.49
C GLY A 43 12.42 -6.77 -17.10
N THR A 44 12.82 -5.62 -16.51
CA THR A 44 13.64 -5.61 -15.31
C THR A 44 12.84 -5.56 -14.02
N ASP A 45 11.69 -4.85 -14.00
CA ASP A 45 10.98 -4.50 -12.76
C ASP A 45 9.45 -4.45 -12.90
N ARG A 46 8.89 -5.10 -13.90
CA ARG A 46 7.43 -5.03 -14.19
C ARG A 46 6.60 -6.17 -13.61
N PHE A 47 7.24 -7.16 -13.04
CA PHE A 47 6.59 -8.36 -12.50
C PHE A 47 6.77 -8.45 -10.99
N ARG A 48 5.72 -8.85 -10.30
CA ARG A 48 5.79 -9.27 -8.90
C ARG A 48 4.91 -10.50 -8.67
N CYS A 49 5.32 -11.33 -7.73
CA CYS A 49 4.55 -12.49 -7.29
C CYS A 49 4.06 -12.25 -5.85
N ASP A 50 2.79 -11.91 -5.70
CA ASP A 50 2.17 -11.59 -4.41
C ASP A 50 1.77 -12.84 -3.64
N ASP A 51 1.61 -13.98 -4.32
CA ASP A 51 1.20 -15.28 -3.77
C ASP A 51 0.00 -15.16 -2.81
N LYS A 52 -1.02 -14.38 -3.21
CA LYS A 52 -2.22 -14.16 -2.38
C LYS A 52 -2.94 -15.47 -2.10
N GLN A 53 -3.20 -15.72 -0.83
CA GLN A 53 -3.84 -16.96 -0.36
C GLN A 53 -3.08 -18.23 -0.77
N GLY A 54 -1.76 -18.16 -0.96
CA GLY A 54 -0.96 -19.31 -1.38
C GLY A 54 -1.23 -19.83 -2.78
N LYS A 55 -1.90 -19.04 -3.66
CA LYS A 55 -2.32 -19.45 -5.01
C LYS A 55 -1.27 -19.19 -6.09
N GLY A 56 -0.06 -18.73 -5.73
CA GLY A 56 0.96 -18.33 -6.69
C GLY A 56 0.57 -17.11 -7.52
N THR A 57 -0.28 -16.23 -6.99
CA THR A 57 -0.78 -15.08 -7.74
C THR A 57 0.33 -14.09 -8.08
N TRP A 58 0.25 -13.56 -9.30
CA TRP A 58 1.23 -12.63 -9.83
C TRP A 58 0.54 -11.50 -10.63
N ILE A 59 1.31 -10.46 -10.89
CA ILE A 59 0.93 -9.35 -11.76
C ILE A 59 2.15 -8.85 -12.53
N CYS A 60 1.94 -8.51 -13.79
CA CYS A 60 2.91 -7.84 -14.64
C CYS A 60 2.20 -6.70 -15.38
N SER A 61 2.82 -5.53 -15.46
CA SER A 61 2.22 -4.36 -16.13
C SER A 61 1.96 -4.57 -17.62
N GLN A 62 2.57 -5.57 -18.25
CA GLN A 62 2.40 -5.90 -19.67
C GLN A 62 1.63 -7.20 -19.91
N CYS A 63 1.77 -8.20 -19.02
CA CYS A 63 1.18 -9.53 -19.21
C CYS A 63 -0.11 -9.73 -18.40
N ASN A 64 -0.61 -8.68 -17.74
CA ASN A 64 -1.75 -8.73 -16.82
C ASN A 64 -1.44 -9.48 -15.51
N ALA A 65 -2.41 -10.22 -14.99
CA ALA A 65 -2.30 -10.95 -13.73
C ALA A 65 -2.84 -12.37 -13.91
N GLY A 66 -2.49 -13.25 -12.96
CA GLY A 66 -2.98 -14.62 -12.94
C GLY A 66 -2.58 -15.35 -11.66
N ASP A 67 -2.90 -16.64 -11.60
CA ASP A 67 -2.45 -17.55 -10.56
C ASP A 67 -1.19 -18.34 -10.97
N GLY A 68 -0.77 -19.28 -10.11
CA GLY A 68 0.43 -20.07 -10.37
C GLY A 68 0.31 -21.00 -11.58
N PHE A 69 -0.85 -21.57 -11.82
CA PHE A 69 -1.10 -22.40 -13.03
C PHE A 69 -0.97 -21.56 -14.29
N GLU A 70 -1.62 -20.40 -14.30
CA GLU A 70 -1.59 -19.46 -15.42
C GLU A 70 -0.17 -18.96 -15.71
N LEU A 71 0.67 -18.76 -14.67
CA LEU A 71 2.06 -18.37 -14.86
C LEU A 71 2.84 -19.45 -15.62
N ILE A 72 2.68 -20.72 -15.26
CA ILE A 72 3.37 -21.82 -15.94
C ILE A 72 2.89 -21.95 -17.39
N VAL A 73 1.57 -21.93 -17.62
CA VAL A 73 0.99 -21.97 -18.96
C VAL A 73 1.61 -20.88 -19.84
N LYS A 74 1.59 -19.63 -19.38
CA LYS A 74 2.08 -18.49 -20.19
C LYS A 74 3.59 -18.44 -20.34
N SER A 75 4.33 -18.86 -19.33
CA SER A 75 5.81 -18.74 -19.36
C SER A 75 6.51 -19.93 -20.01
N ARG A 76 5.87 -21.10 -20.06
CA ARG A 76 6.46 -22.34 -20.55
C ARG A 76 5.75 -22.93 -21.77
N GLY A 77 4.58 -22.37 -22.14
CA GLY A 77 3.81 -22.84 -23.29
C GLY A 77 3.10 -24.18 -23.08
N TYR A 78 2.96 -24.61 -21.82
CA TYR A 78 2.20 -25.82 -21.49
C TYR A 78 0.68 -25.59 -21.66
N THR A 79 -0.04 -26.65 -21.96
CA THR A 79 -1.50 -26.66 -21.82
C THR A 79 -1.89 -26.77 -20.36
N HIS A 80 -3.09 -26.37 -20.00
CA HIS A 80 -3.61 -26.52 -18.64
C HIS A 80 -3.59 -27.98 -18.14
N SER A 81 -3.85 -28.94 -19.05
CA SER A 81 -3.82 -30.36 -18.73
C SER A 81 -2.41 -30.85 -18.39
N GLU A 82 -1.41 -30.41 -19.15
CA GLU A 82 -0.02 -30.74 -18.88
C GLU A 82 0.45 -30.13 -17.57
N VAL A 83 0.14 -28.84 -17.30
CA VAL A 83 0.48 -28.20 -16.02
C VAL A 83 -0.15 -28.93 -14.86
N LEU A 84 -1.41 -29.34 -14.98
CA LEU A 84 -2.10 -30.10 -13.93
C LEU A 84 -1.41 -31.41 -13.64
N LYS A 85 -1.02 -32.15 -14.66
CA LYS A 85 -0.31 -33.43 -14.53
C LYS A 85 1.08 -33.26 -13.90
N GLU A 86 1.87 -32.32 -14.40
CA GLU A 86 3.23 -32.05 -13.91
C GLU A 86 3.22 -31.50 -12.48
N VAL A 87 2.33 -30.56 -12.15
CA VAL A 87 2.19 -30.04 -10.79
C VAL A 87 1.73 -31.16 -9.84
N GLY A 88 0.81 -32.03 -10.28
CA GLY A 88 0.40 -33.19 -9.53
C GLY A 88 1.57 -34.14 -9.22
N ALA A 89 2.42 -34.40 -10.22
CA ALA A 89 3.62 -35.23 -10.05
C ALA A 89 4.65 -34.61 -9.07
N ILE A 90 4.91 -33.31 -9.19
CA ILE A 90 5.79 -32.57 -8.27
C ILE A 90 5.29 -32.65 -6.83
N LEU A 91 3.97 -32.61 -6.66
CA LEU A 91 3.32 -32.70 -5.36
C LEU A 91 3.21 -34.13 -4.81
N GLY A 92 3.67 -35.15 -5.59
CA GLY A 92 3.58 -36.56 -5.22
C GLY A 92 2.15 -37.12 -5.28
N LEU A 93 1.24 -36.46 -6.04
CA LEU A 93 -0.11 -36.96 -6.23
C LEU A 93 -0.12 -38.00 -7.34
N SER A 94 -0.62 -39.21 -7.05
CA SER A 94 -0.92 -40.25 -8.06
C SER A 94 -2.41 -40.19 -8.38
N ALA A 95 -2.79 -40.82 -9.51
CA ALA A 95 -4.20 -40.95 -9.90
C ALA A 95 -5.06 -41.65 -8.86
N ASP A 96 -4.43 -42.48 -7.99
CA ASP A 96 -5.07 -43.22 -6.89
C ASP A 96 -4.87 -42.51 -5.54
N SER A 97 -4.13 -41.41 -5.45
CA SER A 97 -3.97 -40.69 -4.19
C SER A 97 -5.26 -39.89 -3.89
N THR A 98 -6.01 -40.37 -2.94
CA THR A 98 -7.10 -39.59 -2.35
C THR A 98 -6.46 -38.55 -1.40
N VAL A 99 -6.52 -37.27 -1.79
CA VAL A 99 -6.22 -36.17 -0.86
C VAL A 99 -7.20 -36.30 0.31
N THR A 100 -6.67 -36.69 1.47
CA THR A 100 -7.50 -36.89 2.66
C THR A 100 -7.91 -35.55 3.26
N ASP A 101 -8.98 -35.56 4.05
CA ASP A 101 -9.37 -34.35 4.79
C ASP A 101 -8.29 -33.94 5.79
N ALA A 102 -7.50 -34.89 6.29
CA ALA A 102 -6.32 -34.62 7.11
C ALA A 102 -5.23 -33.85 6.35
N ASP A 103 -4.98 -34.21 5.07
CA ASP A 103 -4.01 -33.46 4.23
C ASP A 103 -4.49 -32.02 3.98
N ARG A 104 -5.77 -31.84 3.66
CA ARG A 104 -6.36 -30.50 3.48
C ARG A 104 -6.27 -29.66 4.74
N GLN A 105 -6.55 -30.27 5.89
CA GLN A 105 -6.45 -29.56 7.16
C GLN A 105 -5.00 -29.19 7.46
N LYS A 106 -4.04 -30.10 7.26
CA LYS A 106 -2.61 -29.81 7.43
C LYS A 106 -2.14 -28.65 6.54
N TRP A 107 -2.52 -28.66 5.26
CA TRP A 107 -2.13 -27.57 4.34
C TRP A 107 -2.73 -26.21 4.75
N LYS A 108 -3.97 -26.22 5.22
CA LYS A 108 -4.61 -25.02 5.77
C LYS A 108 -3.89 -24.53 7.03
N ASP A 109 -3.55 -25.41 7.94
CA ASP A 109 -2.82 -25.08 9.16
C ASP A 109 -1.42 -24.52 8.85
N ASP A 110 -0.72 -25.08 7.86
CA ASP A 110 0.59 -24.60 7.42
C ASP A 110 0.48 -23.21 6.74
N GLU A 111 -0.55 -22.97 5.95
CA GLU A 111 -0.84 -21.66 5.37
C GLU A 111 -1.17 -20.62 6.44
N ASP A 112 -2.00 -20.97 7.41
CA ASP A 112 -2.36 -20.09 8.52
C ASP A 112 -1.13 -19.77 9.40
N LYS A 113 -0.26 -20.74 9.67
CA LYS A 113 1.02 -20.50 10.37
C LYS A 113 1.94 -19.56 9.60
N ARG A 114 2.07 -19.78 8.28
CA ARG A 114 2.90 -18.92 7.43
C ARG A 114 2.35 -17.48 7.41
N ARG A 115 1.03 -17.32 7.25
CA ARG A 115 0.39 -16.00 7.28
C ARG A 115 0.60 -15.29 8.62
N LEU A 116 0.43 -16.01 9.73
CA LEU A 116 0.68 -15.46 11.06
C LEU A 116 2.15 -15.03 11.23
N GLN A 117 3.09 -15.85 10.75
CA GLN A 117 4.51 -15.48 10.80
C GLN A 117 4.82 -14.23 9.96
N GLU A 118 4.26 -14.12 8.74
CA GLU A 118 4.39 -12.91 7.91
C GLU A 118 3.84 -11.66 8.62
N GLU A 119 2.68 -11.77 9.27
CA GLU A 119 2.08 -10.66 10.03
C GLU A 119 2.99 -10.24 11.22
N ILE A 120 3.55 -11.22 11.94
CA ILE A 120 4.50 -10.94 13.03
C ILE A 120 5.75 -10.23 12.51
N ASP A 121 6.30 -10.68 11.40
CA ASP A 121 7.53 -10.11 10.84
C ASP A 121 7.29 -8.70 10.29
N ILE A 122 6.14 -8.46 9.63
CA ILE A 122 5.71 -7.12 9.22
C ILE A 122 5.57 -6.21 10.45
N ARG A 123 4.92 -6.67 11.50
CA ARG A 123 4.74 -5.89 12.72
C ARG A 123 6.07 -5.56 13.40
N LYS A 124 7.00 -6.51 13.48
CA LYS A 124 8.35 -6.27 13.99
C LYS A 124 9.10 -5.22 13.18
N ALA A 125 9.02 -5.30 11.85
CA ALA A 125 9.64 -4.31 10.96
C ALA A 125 9.03 -2.91 11.17
N GLN A 126 7.70 -2.82 11.30
CA GLN A 126 7.01 -1.57 11.57
C GLN A 126 7.39 -0.95 12.92
N GLU A 127 7.49 -1.75 13.98
CA GLU A 127 7.93 -1.27 15.29
C GLU A 127 9.39 -0.81 15.28
N ALA A 128 10.27 -1.50 14.57
CA ALA A 128 11.65 -1.09 14.39
C ALA A 128 11.76 0.24 13.60
N ALA A 129 10.93 0.41 12.59
CA ALA A 129 10.83 1.66 11.82
C ALA A 129 10.24 2.80 12.67
N ALA A 130 9.21 2.52 13.48
CA ALA A 130 8.61 3.50 14.40
C ALA A 130 9.64 4.06 15.41
N LYS A 131 10.49 3.20 15.98
CA LYS A 131 11.58 3.65 16.85
C LYS A 131 12.59 4.56 16.13
N ARG A 132 12.85 4.32 14.85
CA ARG A 132 13.70 5.21 14.02
C ARG A 132 12.98 6.52 13.71
N ALA A 133 11.70 6.46 13.35
CA ALA A 133 10.86 7.61 13.09
C ALA A 133 10.76 8.54 14.30
N GLU A 134 10.51 7.97 15.47
CA GLU A 134 10.44 8.72 16.73
C GLU A 134 11.77 9.44 17.06
N ARG A 135 12.91 8.76 16.86
CA ARG A 135 14.23 9.39 17.05
C ARG A 135 14.46 10.56 16.09
N LEU A 136 14.10 10.41 14.82
CA LEU A 136 14.16 11.49 13.83
C LEU A 136 13.24 12.63 14.22
N TRP A 137 12.04 12.33 14.67
CA TRP A 137 11.05 13.32 15.05
C TRP A 137 11.39 14.04 16.36
N LYS A 138 12.03 13.38 17.32
CA LYS A 138 12.54 14.02 18.55
C LYS A 138 13.77 14.90 18.31
N GLY A 139 14.47 14.71 17.20
CA GLY A 139 15.58 15.56 16.78
C GLY A 139 15.15 17.02 16.63
N LYS A 140 16.09 17.95 16.81
CA LYS A 140 15.82 19.38 16.59
C LYS A 140 15.58 19.64 15.10
N SER A 141 14.59 20.48 14.79
CA SER A 141 14.51 21.09 13.47
C SER A 141 15.70 22.02 13.28
N VAL A 142 16.28 22.00 12.09
CA VAL A 142 17.33 22.95 11.74
C VAL A 142 16.64 24.24 11.26
N ASP A 143 17.13 25.37 11.72
CA ASP A 143 16.72 26.69 11.20
C ASP A 143 17.40 26.90 9.85
N ARG A 144 16.71 26.52 8.79
CA ARG A 144 17.18 26.55 7.41
C ARG A 144 15.99 26.64 6.47
N ASP A 145 16.19 27.30 5.34
CA ASP A 145 15.21 27.33 4.25
C ASP A 145 14.92 25.93 3.72
N CYS A 146 13.69 25.71 3.34
CA CYS A 146 13.24 24.49 2.71
C CYS A 146 12.77 24.80 1.28
N PRO A 147 13.61 24.55 0.26
CA PRO A 147 13.28 24.90 -1.12
C PRO A 147 11.99 24.27 -1.66
N TYR A 148 11.55 23.19 -1.02
CA TYR A 148 10.26 22.60 -1.35
C TYR A 148 9.09 23.51 -1.00
N PHE A 149 9.14 24.18 0.16
CA PHE A 149 8.08 25.12 0.58
C PHE A 149 8.05 26.34 -0.32
N ASP A 150 9.22 26.90 -0.64
CA ASP A 150 9.33 28.06 -1.55
C ASP A 150 8.74 27.75 -2.91
N ARG A 151 9.11 26.60 -3.49
CA ARG A 151 8.58 26.15 -4.78
C ARG A 151 7.08 25.92 -4.76
N LYS A 152 6.53 25.44 -3.63
CA LYS A 152 5.09 25.19 -3.46
C LYS A 152 4.32 26.42 -2.97
N GLN A 153 5.03 27.52 -2.67
CA GLN A 153 4.46 28.76 -2.14
C GLN A 153 3.61 28.51 -0.87
N ILE A 154 4.12 27.68 0.03
CA ILE A 154 3.48 27.34 1.31
C ILE A 154 4.43 27.63 2.47
N LYS A 155 3.86 27.86 3.64
CA LYS A 155 4.62 27.99 4.89
C LYS A 155 4.89 26.63 5.51
N ASN A 156 5.82 26.61 6.47
CA ASN A 156 6.03 25.44 7.31
C ASN A 156 4.90 25.33 8.36
N HIS A 157 4.17 24.24 8.31
CA HIS A 157 3.14 23.92 9.30
C HIS A 157 3.44 22.57 9.93
N SER A 158 3.98 22.60 11.16
CA SER A 158 4.26 21.39 11.98
C SER A 158 5.29 20.42 11.40
N CYS A 159 6.02 20.79 10.32
CA CYS A 159 7.13 19.99 9.81
C CYS A 159 8.44 20.32 10.51
N LYS A 160 9.36 19.38 10.49
CA LYS A 160 10.77 19.62 10.83
C LYS A 160 11.61 19.70 9.56
N ILE A 161 12.72 20.42 9.63
CA ILE A 161 13.69 20.52 8.53
C ILE A 161 14.97 19.82 8.95
N ASN A 162 15.48 18.94 8.12
CA ASN A 162 16.74 18.26 8.40
C ASN A 162 17.95 19.08 7.92
N GLY A 163 19.18 18.61 8.25
CA GLY A 163 20.42 19.29 7.87
C GLY A 163 20.65 19.47 6.37
N LYS A 164 19.87 18.80 5.51
CA LYS A 164 19.91 18.93 4.04
C LYS A 164 18.90 19.93 3.49
N GLY A 165 18.05 20.52 4.35
CA GLY A 165 16.96 21.40 3.91
C GLY A 165 15.71 20.65 3.42
N ASN A 166 15.60 19.34 3.70
CA ASN A 166 14.42 18.57 3.35
C ASN A 166 13.38 18.64 4.47
N ALA A 167 12.09 18.68 4.10
CA ALA A 167 11.01 18.65 5.06
C ALA A 167 10.78 17.24 5.60
N LEU A 168 10.63 17.12 6.91
CA LEU A 168 10.25 15.88 7.60
C LEU A 168 8.81 16.01 8.10
N VAL A 169 7.94 15.12 7.65
CA VAL A 169 6.53 15.09 8.00
C VAL A 169 6.26 13.80 8.79
N SER A 170 5.79 13.92 10.03
CA SER A 170 5.47 12.74 10.85
C SER A 170 4.24 12.02 10.34
N ALA A 171 4.29 10.69 10.33
CA ALA A 171 3.14 9.84 10.09
C ALA A 171 2.76 9.17 11.42
N GLN A 172 1.72 9.66 12.06
CA GLN A 172 1.22 9.20 13.36
C GLN A 172 -0.14 8.50 13.21
N ASP A 173 -0.44 7.59 14.13
CA ASP A 173 -1.78 7.03 14.22
C ASP A 173 -2.72 7.94 15.04
N ILE A 174 -3.95 7.47 15.23
CA ILE A 174 -4.99 8.23 15.94
C ILE A 174 -4.67 8.45 17.43
N ASP A 175 -3.77 7.67 18.00
CA ASP A 175 -3.32 7.80 19.38
C ASP A 175 -2.04 8.64 19.52
N GLY A 176 -1.55 9.19 18.40
CA GLY A 176 -0.38 10.05 18.34
C GLY A 176 0.96 9.31 18.30
N LYS A 177 0.96 7.98 18.21
CA LYS A 177 2.19 7.21 18.03
C LYS A 177 2.75 7.43 16.63
N ILE A 178 4.01 7.83 16.53
CA ILE A 178 4.70 8.03 15.26
C ILE A 178 5.17 6.67 14.73
N TRP A 179 4.66 6.29 13.56
CA TRP A 179 4.99 5.04 12.88
C TRP A 179 5.98 5.22 11.75
N ASN A 180 6.02 6.42 11.17
CA ASN A 180 6.90 6.74 10.05
C ASN A 180 7.20 8.22 9.99
N VAL A 181 8.15 8.60 9.14
CA VAL A 181 8.43 9.98 8.74
C VAL A 181 8.56 9.98 7.22
N GLN A 182 7.85 10.89 6.57
CA GLN A 182 8.05 11.20 5.16
C GLN A 182 9.10 12.30 5.03
N GLU A 183 10.18 12.04 4.31
CA GLU A 183 11.16 13.04 3.92
C GLU A 183 10.77 13.57 2.52
N ILE A 184 10.60 14.89 2.41
CA ILE A 184 10.27 15.58 1.15
C ILE A 184 11.49 16.37 0.73
N HIS A 185 12.03 16.04 -0.43
CA HIS A 185 13.23 16.66 -1.01
C HIS A 185 12.87 17.93 -1.78
N SER A 186 13.88 18.75 -2.06
CA SER A 186 13.72 20.00 -2.82
C SER A 186 13.10 19.80 -4.21
N ASP A 187 13.39 18.68 -4.88
CA ASP A 187 12.81 18.30 -6.17
C ASP A 187 11.37 17.78 -6.07
N GLY A 188 10.82 17.61 -4.85
CA GLY A 188 9.50 17.07 -4.56
C GLY A 188 9.43 15.56 -4.41
N THR A 189 10.55 14.86 -4.53
CA THR A 189 10.63 13.43 -4.21
C THR A 189 10.23 13.20 -2.75
N LYS A 190 9.35 12.23 -2.52
CA LYS A 190 8.83 11.89 -1.19
C LYS A 190 9.23 10.47 -0.84
N LEU A 191 9.97 10.31 0.24
CA LEU A 191 10.47 9.02 0.71
C LEU A 191 10.01 8.74 2.14
N PHE A 192 9.56 7.52 2.40
CA PHE A 192 9.30 7.04 3.75
C PHE A 192 10.44 6.17 4.27
N LEU A 193 10.56 6.06 5.57
CA LEU A 193 11.45 5.07 6.17
C LEU A 193 11.01 3.66 5.76
N ALA A 194 11.96 2.89 5.26
CA ALA A 194 11.71 1.51 4.83
C ALA A 194 11.15 0.65 5.98
N GLY A 195 10.12 -0.12 5.68
CA GLY A 195 9.44 -1.00 6.62
C GLY A 195 8.49 -0.28 7.59
N GLY A 196 8.37 1.05 7.52
CA GLY A 196 7.46 1.80 8.39
C GLY A 196 6.00 1.70 7.94
N ARG A 197 5.09 1.73 8.91
CA ARG A 197 3.66 1.74 8.68
C ARG A 197 3.23 3.11 8.13
N ILE A 198 2.37 3.10 7.12
CA ILE A 198 1.69 4.30 6.58
C ILE A 198 0.18 4.12 6.72
N ASN A 199 -0.28 2.87 6.63
CA ASN A 199 -1.69 2.52 6.66
C ASN A 199 -2.39 3.00 7.93
N GLY A 200 -3.38 3.89 7.80
CA GLY A 200 -4.08 4.53 8.90
C GLY A 200 -3.25 5.59 9.66
N CYS A 201 -2.08 5.96 9.14
CA CYS A 201 -1.28 7.04 9.69
C CYS A 201 -1.49 8.34 8.91
N PHE A 202 -1.35 9.46 9.61
CA PHE A 202 -1.58 10.80 9.06
C PHE A 202 -0.70 11.84 9.75
N HIS A 203 -0.63 13.03 9.17
CA HIS A 203 -0.07 14.23 9.80
C HIS A 203 -1.17 15.25 10.01
N VAL A 204 -1.05 16.10 11.04
CA VAL A 204 -2.04 17.13 11.36
C VAL A 204 -1.41 18.50 11.20
N ILE A 205 -2.06 19.36 10.45
CA ILE A 205 -1.81 20.80 10.41
C ILE A 205 -2.95 21.49 11.16
N GLY A 206 -2.62 22.25 12.20
CA GLY A 206 -3.59 22.79 13.15
C GLY A 206 -3.86 21.83 14.31
N GLU A 207 -4.99 21.97 14.97
CA GLU A 207 -5.35 21.20 16.17
C GLU A 207 -6.76 20.65 16.07
N ILE A 208 -7.00 19.44 16.56
CA ILE A 208 -8.35 18.84 16.67
C ILE A 208 -8.82 19.06 18.12
N LEU A 209 -9.54 20.12 18.37
CA LEU A 209 -9.85 20.55 19.74
C LEU A 209 -11.34 20.54 20.12
N GLN A 210 -12.26 20.57 19.14
CA GLN A 210 -13.67 20.84 19.44
C GLN A 210 -14.64 19.93 18.68
N ALA A 211 -15.75 19.59 19.35
CA ALA A 211 -16.90 19.01 18.67
C ALA A 211 -17.42 19.92 17.54
N ASN A 212 -17.94 19.34 16.48
CA ASN A 212 -18.45 20.03 15.28
C ASN A 212 -17.42 20.86 14.48
N GLN A 213 -16.13 20.74 14.79
CA GLN A 213 -15.09 21.38 14.01
C GLN A 213 -15.04 20.81 12.57
N ILE A 214 -14.82 21.70 11.59
CA ILE A 214 -14.52 21.29 10.22
C ILE A 214 -13.07 20.81 10.17
N VAL A 215 -12.89 19.59 9.66
CA VAL A 215 -11.56 18.99 9.44
C VAL A 215 -11.44 18.57 7.98
N CYS A 216 -10.46 19.16 7.31
CA CYS A 216 -10.12 18.82 5.93
C CYS A 216 -9.19 17.61 5.89
N ILE A 217 -9.36 16.71 4.92
CA ILE A 217 -8.47 15.56 4.69
C ILE A 217 -7.98 15.65 3.25
N SER A 218 -6.67 15.71 3.08
CA SER A 218 -6.00 15.78 1.77
C SER A 218 -4.97 14.67 1.61
N GLU A 219 -4.56 14.40 0.38
CA GLU A 219 -3.53 13.41 0.11
C GLU A 219 -2.14 13.93 0.47
N GLY A 220 -1.73 15.04 -0.10
CA GLY A 220 -0.37 15.54 -0.03
C GLY A 220 -0.16 16.70 0.94
N TYR A 221 1.07 16.82 1.50
CA TYR A 221 1.39 17.89 2.45
C TYR A 221 1.19 19.29 1.85
N ALA A 222 1.64 19.56 0.61
CA ALA A 222 1.50 20.91 0.02
C ALA A 222 0.04 21.29 -0.19
N THR A 223 -0.79 20.38 -0.70
CA THR A 223 -2.24 20.57 -0.84
C THR A 223 -2.86 20.89 0.51
N GLY A 224 -2.52 20.11 1.55
CA GLY A 224 -3.04 20.35 2.89
C GLY A 224 -2.58 21.65 3.52
N ALA A 225 -1.33 22.04 3.34
CA ALA A 225 -0.81 23.32 3.79
C ALA A 225 -1.55 24.51 3.14
N SER A 226 -1.76 24.44 1.81
CA SER A 226 -2.53 25.45 1.07
C SER A 226 -3.98 25.55 1.55
N ILE A 227 -4.63 24.43 1.85
CA ILE A 227 -5.99 24.39 2.39
C ILE A 227 -6.02 25.06 3.76
N TYR A 228 -5.09 24.69 4.64
CA TYR A 228 -4.99 25.30 5.98
C TYR A 228 -4.74 26.79 5.91
N GLU A 229 -3.83 27.26 5.05
CA GLU A 229 -3.53 28.69 4.86
C GLU A 229 -4.72 29.49 4.31
N ALA A 230 -5.49 28.87 3.42
CA ALA A 230 -6.64 29.53 2.81
C ALA A 230 -7.89 29.56 3.72
N THR A 231 -8.06 28.57 4.60
CA THR A 231 -9.32 28.36 5.34
C THR A 231 -9.19 28.48 6.84
N GLY A 232 -8.00 28.27 7.40
CA GLY A 232 -7.77 28.13 8.83
C GLY A 232 -8.30 26.82 9.43
N HIS A 233 -8.91 25.94 8.61
CA HIS A 233 -9.43 24.66 9.10
C HIS A 233 -8.31 23.66 9.31
N THR A 234 -8.37 22.94 10.43
CA THR A 234 -7.47 21.80 10.68
C THR A 234 -7.46 20.87 9.48
N THR A 235 -6.26 20.55 9.02
CA THR A 235 -6.08 19.72 7.83
C THR A 235 -5.23 18.49 8.15
N ILE A 236 -5.75 17.34 7.76
CA ILE A 236 -5.13 16.03 7.93
C ILE A 236 -4.55 15.56 6.61
N ILE A 237 -3.29 15.17 6.63
CA ILE A 237 -2.55 14.69 5.47
C ILE A 237 -2.52 13.16 5.51
N ALA A 238 -3.16 12.51 4.55
CA ALA A 238 -3.24 11.06 4.46
C ALA A 238 -2.06 10.43 3.70
N PHE A 239 -1.18 11.22 3.09
CA PHE A 239 0.03 10.86 2.34
C PHE A 239 -0.19 10.19 0.98
N GLN A 240 -1.25 9.45 0.80
CA GLN A 240 -1.57 8.74 -0.45
C GLN A 240 -3.07 8.47 -0.56
N SER A 241 -3.60 8.42 -1.78
CA SER A 241 -5.03 8.20 -2.06
C SER A 241 -5.57 6.92 -1.40
N GLY A 242 -4.83 5.81 -1.46
CA GLY A 242 -5.21 4.54 -0.85
C GLY A 242 -5.25 4.51 0.68
N ASN A 243 -4.96 5.64 1.35
CA ASN A 243 -4.99 5.76 2.81
C ASN A 243 -6.09 6.72 3.31
N ILE A 244 -6.72 7.49 2.44
CA ILE A 244 -7.72 8.51 2.79
C ILE A 244 -8.90 7.90 3.55
N ASP A 245 -9.44 6.79 3.06
CA ASP A 245 -10.55 6.07 3.70
C ASP A 245 -10.20 5.56 5.12
N LYS A 246 -9.00 5.03 5.30
CA LYS A 246 -8.53 4.48 6.58
C LYS A 246 -8.28 5.57 7.61
N VAL A 247 -7.73 6.70 7.16
CA VAL A 247 -7.55 7.89 8.00
C VAL A 247 -8.93 8.45 8.39
N GLY A 248 -9.85 8.59 7.44
CA GLY A 248 -11.21 9.03 7.71
C GLY A 248 -11.93 8.15 8.73
N ILE A 249 -11.83 6.81 8.59
CA ILE A 249 -12.40 5.85 9.55
C ILE A 249 -11.80 6.03 10.94
N ALA A 250 -10.46 6.15 11.05
CA ALA A 250 -9.79 6.33 12.33
C ALA A 250 -10.23 7.65 13.02
N ILE A 251 -10.31 8.75 12.27
CA ILE A 251 -10.75 10.05 12.77
C ILE A 251 -12.22 9.99 13.20
N ARG A 252 -13.11 9.44 12.35
CA ARG A 252 -14.53 9.31 12.65
C ARG A 252 -14.81 8.47 13.90
N SER A 253 -14.05 7.39 14.07
CA SER A 253 -14.16 6.49 15.21
C SER A 253 -13.83 7.19 16.54
N LYS A 254 -12.80 8.04 16.55
CA LYS A 254 -12.35 8.75 17.77
C LYS A 254 -13.10 10.06 18.01
N TYR A 255 -13.52 10.71 16.91
CA TYR A 255 -14.15 12.03 16.93
C TYR A 255 -15.44 12.01 16.08
N PRO A 256 -16.53 11.42 16.58
CA PRO A 256 -17.76 11.21 15.80
C PRO A 256 -18.46 12.51 15.38
N GLU A 257 -18.25 13.60 16.12
CA GLU A 257 -18.93 14.89 15.90
C GLU A 257 -18.22 15.81 14.89
N LEU A 258 -17.03 15.41 14.36
CA LEU A 258 -16.32 16.26 13.41
C LEU A 258 -17.03 16.30 12.05
N GLN A 259 -16.98 17.48 11.42
CA GLN A 259 -17.41 17.66 10.04
C GLN A 259 -16.24 17.38 9.08
N LEU A 260 -16.24 16.21 8.44
CA LEU A 260 -15.16 15.79 7.56
C LEU A 260 -15.36 16.34 6.15
N VAL A 261 -14.31 16.96 5.62
CA VAL A 261 -14.24 17.48 4.25
C VAL A 261 -13.08 16.81 3.53
N TYR A 262 -13.38 15.97 2.55
CA TYR A 262 -12.38 15.28 1.74
C TYR A 262 -11.99 16.15 0.55
N CYS A 263 -10.78 16.67 0.59
CA CYS A 263 -10.23 17.53 -0.47
C CYS A 263 -9.49 16.64 -1.48
N ALA A 264 -10.17 16.25 -2.53
CA ALA A 264 -9.60 15.40 -3.57
C ALA A 264 -8.77 16.23 -4.55
N ASP A 265 -7.63 15.68 -4.97
CA ASP A 265 -6.85 16.26 -6.06
C ASP A 265 -7.61 16.06 -7.39
N ASP A 266 -7.57 17.07 -8.28
CA ASP A 266 -8.11 16.96 -9.64
C ASP A 266 -7.08 16.25 -10.52
N ASP A 267 -7.18 14.93 -10.59
CA ASP A 267 -6.40 14.05 -11.44
C ASP A 267 -7.21 13.44 -12.59
N SER A 268 -8.25 14.15 -13.04
CA SER A 268 -9.18 13.76 -14.12
C SER A 268 -8.47 13.30 -15.40
N ALA A 269 -7.26 13.81 -15.66
CA ALA A 269 -6.40 13.38 -16.76
C ALA A 269 -5.77 11.97 -16.54
N THR A 270 -5.78 11.39 -15.33
CA THR A 270 -5.04 10.18 -14.94
C THR A 270 -5.88 9.16 -14.23
N LEU A 271 -7.03 8.82 -14.37
CA LEU A 271 -7.82 7.73 -13.73
C LEU A 271 -8.69 8.12 -12.51
N ASP A 272 -8.82 9.39 -12.16
CA ASP A 272 -9.66 9.85 -11.04
C ASP A 272 -9.38 9.11 -9.71
N ALA A 273 -8.12 8.81 -9.42
CA ALA A 273 -7.76 8.05 -8.23
C ALA A 273 -8.10 8.79 -6.94
N GLY A 274 -7.86 10.11 -6.92
CA GLY A 274 -8.20 10.99 -5.80
C GLY A 274 -9.70 11.03 -5.53
N LEU A 275 -10.52 11.23 -6.56
CA LEU A 275 -11.98 11.26 -6.44
C LEU A 275 -12.56 9.91 -6.01
N LYS A 276 -12.04 8.78 -6.55
CA LYS A 276 -12.45 7.43 -6.14
C LYS A 276 -12.14 7.16 -4.67
N ALA A 277 -10.97 7.60 -4.21
CA ALA A 277 -10.57 7.47 -2.81
C ALA A 277 -11.47 8.30 -1.89
N ALA A 278 -11.77 9.55 -2.26
CA ALA A 278 -12.68 10.42 -1.52
C ALA A 278 -14.10 9.85 -1.45
N ASN A 279 -14.65 9.36 -2.57
CA ASN A 279 -15.97 8.70 -2.58
C ASN A 279 -16.02 7.49 -1.65
N LYS A 280 -14.98 6.65 -1.66
CA LYS A 280 -14.88 5.51 -0.75
C LYS A 280 -14.84 5.95 0.72
N ALA A 281 -14.11 7.01 1.02
CA ALA A 281 -14.02 7.55 2.37
C ALA A 281 -15.36 8.12 2.84
N VAL A 282 -16.05 8.91 2.02
CA VAL A 282 -17.39 9.45 2.33
C VAL A 282 -18.40 8.34 2.55
N ALA A 283 -18.40 7.29 1.74
CA ALA A 283 -19.27 6.13 1.92
C ALA A 283 -19.06 5.42 3.27
N ALA A 284 -17.82 5.41 3.77
CA ALA A 284 -17.47 4.75 5.04
C ALA A 284 -17.67 5.62 6.28
N THR A 285 -17.58 6.95 6.15
CA THR A 285 -17.46 7.85 7.33
C THR A 285 -18.45 9.02 7.33
N GLY A 286 -19.18 9.23 6.22
CA GLY A 286 -19.91 10.46 5.97
C GLY A 286 -18.97 11.63 5.63
N GLY A 287 -19.52 12.83 5.55
CA GLY A 287 -18.78 14.03 5.16
C GLY A 287 -19.07 14.47 3.73
N ILE A 288 -18.29 15.43 3.23
CA ILE A 288 -18.46 15.99 1.88
C ILE A 288 -17.14 15.92 1.12
N ILE A 289 -17.24 15.95 -0.22
CA ILE A 289 -16.07 16.02 -1.12
C ILE A 289 -15.98 17.43 -1.70
N VAL A 290 -14.77 17.96 -1.73
CA VAL A 290 -14.45 19.22 -2.39
C VAL A 290 -13.36 18.96 -3.42
N LEU A 291 -13.58 19.46 -4.64
CA LEU A 291 -12.61 19.44 -5.74
C LEU A 291 -12.13 20.87 -6.02
N PRO A 292 -10.84 21.07 -6.30
CA PRO A 292 -10.34 22.38 -6.69
C PRO A 292 -10.97 22.79 -8.04
N LYS A 293 -11.38 24.06 -8.14
CA LYS A 293 -11.76 24.64 -9.42
C LYS A 293 -10.63 25.55 -9.88
N PHE A 294 -9.89 25.12 -10.89
CA PHE A 294 -8.90 25.99 -11.52
C PHE A 294 -9.61 26.98 -12.43
N ARG A 295 -9.34 28.29 -12.25
CA ARG A 295 -9.79 29.27 -13.22
C ARG A 295 -9.02 29.06 -14.52
N THR A 296 -9.70 28.76 -15.61
CA THR A 296 -9.14 28.95 -16.95
C THR A 296 -8.77 30.41 -17.10
N VAL A 297 -7.48 30.72 -17.13
CA VAL A 297 -7.03 32.05 -17.54
C VAL A 297 -7.31 32.11 -19.04
N GLU A 298 -8.39 32.78 -19.43
CA GLU A 298 -8.57 33.16 -20.82
C GLU A 298 -7.40 34.09 -21.16
N THR A 299 -6.53 33.59 -22.01
CA THR A 299 -5.43 34.40 -22.58
C THR A 299 -6.12 35.46 -23.45
N ILE A 300 -6.10 36.74 -22.99
CA ILE A 300 -6.51 37.91 -23.75
C ILE A 300 -5.45 38.18 -24.82
#